data_afe56dd8dae5c64b8faed91e24a9163a
#
_entry.id   afe56dd8dae5c64b8faed91e24a9163a
#
_cell.length_a   1.000
_cell.length_b   1.000
_cell.length_c   1.000
_cell.angle_alpha   90.00
_cell.angle_beta   90.00
_cell.angle_gamma   90.00
#
_symmetry.space_group_name_H-M   'P 1'
#
loop_
_entity.id
_entity.type
_entity.pdbx_description
1 polymer ?
#
loop_
_entity_poly.entity_id
_entity_poly.type
_entity_poly.pdbx_seq_one_letter_code
_entity_poly.pdbx_strand_id
1 'polypeptide(L)'
;WLLVVLAVYESSNLKQGVGRCRTRYHFPGPHQGNFCSNCSSPATREESPRLAEVKAAHQYVKFALKHVNPATNLAVVQLNNSYNFHPLARYEFVYDVVLNGRVAATKRLALPAIAPGEQQEISLKLPKANLQKNSAKGNEVLLNLRVVYKKDQTFCKAGHSVAQAQFALSERTALPAIAGKGDNK
;
A
#
# COMPACT_ATOMS: atom_id res chain seq x y z
N TRP A 1 8.29 -3.31 19.92
CA TRP A 1 9.41 -2.39 20.22
C TRP A 1 9.83 -1.73 18.91
N LEU A 2 9.45 -0.48 18.68
CA LEU A 2 9.90 0.31 17.54
C LEU A 2 11.24 0.93 17.95
N LEU A 3 12.34 0.39 17.46
CA LEU A 3 13.65 0.99 17.67
C LEU A 3 13.77 2.21 16.76
N VAL A 4 13.45 3.38 17.29
CA VAL A 4 13.71 4.65 16.60
C VAL A 4 15.21 4.93 16.71
N VAL A 5 15.95 4.65 15.66
CA VAL A 5 17.34 5.10 15.55
C VAL A 5 17.33 6.57 15.17
N LEU A 6 17.67 7.44 16.10
CA LEU A 6 17.91 8.87 15.84
C LEU A 6 19.22 8.97 15.03
N ALA A 7 19.10 9.12 13.72
CA ALA A 7 20.22 9.53 12.90
C ALA A 7 20.23 11.06 12.84
N VAL A 8 21.30 11.67 13.30
CA VAL A 8 21.54 13.11 13.15
C VAL A 8 22.27 13.30 11.81
N TYR A 9 21.64 14.01 10.89
CA TYR A 9 22.27 14.42 9.63
C TYR A 9 23.02 15.72 9.85
N GLU A 10 24.34 15.68 9.84
CA GLU A 10 25.18 16.86 9.85
C GLU A 10 25.62 17.17 8.42
N SER A 11 25.08 18.24 7.82
CA SER A 11 25.49 18.72 6.50
C SER A 11 26.77 19.56 6.60
N SER A 12 27.88 18.94 6.99
CA SER A 12 29.19 19.60 6.87
C SER A 12 29.76 19.32 5.48
N ASN A 13 29.80 20.39 4.64
CA ASN A 13 30.37 20.43 3.29
C ASN A 13 29.51 19.91 2.12
N LEU A 14 28.49 20.67 1.80
CA LEU A 14 27.72 20.60 0.54
C LEU A 14 28.55 20.85 -0.74
N LYS A 15 29.83 21.18 -0.65
CA LYS A 15 30.67 21.47 -1.83
C LYS A 15 31.19 20.24 -2.57
N GLN A 16 30.99 19.01 -2.06
CA GLN A 16 31.47 17.80 -2.71
C GLN A 16 30.42 16.66 -2.82
N GLY A 17 29.14 16.94 -2.63
CA GLY A 17 28.08 15.96 -2.90
C GLY A 17 28.05 14.69 -2.03
N VAL A 18 28.89 14.58 -1.02
CA VAL A 18 28.94 13.44 -0.10
C VAL A 18 28.53 13.88 1.29
N GLY A 19 27.23 13.82 1.56
CA GLY A 19 26.72 13.99 2.92
C GLY A 19 27.17 12.83 3.81
N ARG A 20 27.82 13.10 4.92
CA ARG A 20 28.12 12.09 5.96
C ARG A 20 26.95 12.00 6.92
N CYS A 21 26.28 10.86 6.97
CA CYS A 21 25.33 10.54 8.02
C CYS A 21 26.08 10.12 9.27
N ARG A 22 25.88 10.84 10.37
CA ARG A 22 26.35 10.42 11.69
C ARG A 22 25.21 9.76 12.46
N THR A 23 25.47 8.59 12.98
CA THR A 23 24.54 7.89 13.85
C THR A 23 24.96 8.08 15.30
N ARG A 24 24.12 7.67 16.26
CA ARG A 24 24.44 7.69 17.70
C ARG A 24 25.80 7.03 18.01
N TYR A 25 26.19 6.03 17.22
CA TYR A 25 27.44 5.28 17.41
C TYR A 25 28.69 5.98 16.86
N HIS A 26 28.55 7.14 16.22
CA HIS A 26 29.68 7.98 15.78
C HIS A 26 30.11 9.05 16.81
N PHE A 27 29.39 9.16 17.93
CA PHE A 27 29.75 10.05 19.03
C PHE A 27 30.77 9.38 19.98
N PRO A 28 31.60 10.18 20.70
CA PRO A 28 32.55 9.63 21.64
C PRO A 28 31.87 8.76 22.70
N GLY A 29 32.43 7.58 22.96
CA GLY A 29 31.95 6.62 23.93
C GLY A 29 32.02 5.18 23.42
N PRO A 30 31.71 4.17 24.24
CA PRO A 30 31.67 2.78 23.80
C PRO A 30 30.60 2.60 22.74
N HIS A 31 30.96 2.14 21.54
CA HIS A 31 30.06 1.93 20.42
C HIS A 31 30.45 0.72 19.57
N GLN A 32 29.51 0.22 18.78
CA GLN A 32 29.71 -0.95 17.92
C GLN A 32 30.00 -0.56 16.46
N GLY A 33 30.67 0.59 16.23
CA GLY A 33 31.00 1.07 14.89
C GLY A 33 29.74 1.38 14.03
N ASN A 34 29.66 0.81 12.84
CA ASN A 34 28.59 1.06 11.87
C ASN A 34 27.34 0.19 12.04
N PHE A 35 27.17 -0.47 13.17
CA PHE A 35 26.08 -1.46 13.38
C PHE A 35 24.65 -0.88 13.41
N CYS A 36 24.45 0.40 13.20
CA CYS A 36 23.14 1.05 13.35
C CYS A 36 22.33 1.22 12.05
N SER A 37 22.81 0.67 10.93
CA SER A 37 22.13 0.84 9.62
C SER A 37 21.10 -0.26 9.30
N ASN A 38 20.59 -0.98 10.30
CA ASN A 38 19.67 -2.11 10.14
C ASN A 38 18.18 -1.70 10.11
N CYS A 39 17.88 -0.42 9.91
CA CYS A 39 16.50 0.09 9.96
C CYS A 39 15.76 -0.09 8.64
N SER A 40 14.43 -0.01 8.71
CA SER A 40 13.52 0.02 7.57
C SER A 40 13.69 1.28 6.71
N SER A 41 14.34 2.32 7.25
CA SER A 41 14.67 3.56 6.56
C SER A 41 16.17 3.85 6.71
N PRO A 42 16.87 4.33 5.67
CA PRO A 42 18.25 4.78 5.77
C PRO A 42 18.38 6.01 6.67
N ALA A 43 19.60 6.37 7.05
CA ALA A 43 19.89 7.54 7.88
C ALA A 43 19.43 8.87 7.22
N THR A 44 19.34 8.91 5.90
CA THR A 44 18.81 10.03 5.11
C THR A 44 17.30 10.21 5.24
N ARG A 45 16.59 9.25 5.87
CA ARG A 45 15.12 9.20 6.00
C ARG A 45 14.36 9.09 4.67
N GLU A 46 15.03 8.69 3.63
CA GLU A 46 14.38 8.37 2.36
C GLU A 46 13.45 7.16 2.50
N GLU A 47 12.35 7.16 1.77
CA GLU A 47 11.46 6.01 1.74
C GLU A 47 12.14 4.81 1.07
N SER A 48 12.17 3.70 1.77
CA SER A 48 12.69 2.44 1.25
C SER A 48 11.55 1.45 0.96
N PRO A 49 11.73 0.49 0.05
CA PRO A 49 10.74 -0.58 -0.16
C PRO A 49 10.37 -1.32 1.13
N ARG A 50 11.30 -1.49 2.05
CA ARG A 50 11.07 -2.11 3.37
C ARG A 50 10.05 -1.32 4.20
N LEU A 51 10.04 0.01 4.08
CA LEU A 51 9.09 0.85 4.81
C LEU A 51 7.65 0.62 4.31
N ALA A 52 7.47 0.37 3.02
CA ALA A 52 6.17 0.03 2.45
C ALA A 52 5.64 -1.30 3.01
N GLU A 53 6.50 -2.32 3.17
CA GLU A 53 6.14 -3.59 3.78
C GLU A 53 5.79 -3.44 5.27
N VAL A 54 6.58 -2.67 6.02
CA VAL A 54 6.27 -2.35 7.43
C VAL A 54 4.89 -1.67 7.52
N LYS A 55 4.60 -0.71 6.65
CA LYS A 55 3.29 -0.04 6.60
C LYS A 55 2.17 -1.04 6.33
N ALA A 56 2.34 -1.96 5.38
CA ALA A 56 1.34 -2.97 5.04
C ALA A 56 1.11 -3.97 6.19
N ALA A 57 2.19 -4.41 6.86
CA ALA A 57 2.11 -5.33 7.98
C ALA A 57 1.40 -4.71 9.21
N HIS A 58 1.69 -3.44 9.49
CA HIS A 58 1.17 -2.72 10.66
C HIS A 58 -0.12 -1.94 10.43
N GLN A 59 -0.75 -2.02 9.25
CA GLN A 59 -2.01 -1.32 9.01
C GLN A 59 -3.14 -1.85 9.91
N TYR A 60 -3.92 -0.95 10.48
CA TYR A 60 -5.03 -1.26 11.39
C TYR A 60 -6.37 -1.52 10.71
N VAL A 61 -6.50 -1.20 9.44
CA VAL A 61 -7.68 -1.57 8.65
C VAL A 61 -7.31 -2.76 7.79
N LYS A 62 -8.01 -3.88 8.00
CA LYS A 62 -7.80 -5.10 7.22
C LYS A 62 -8.94 -5.26 6.22
N PHE A 63 -8.62 -5.84 5.08
CA PHE A 63 -9.57 -6.05 3.97
C PHE A 63 -9.66 -7.53 3.66
N ALA A 64 -10.87 -7.99 3.37
CA ALA A 64 -11.10 -9.33 2.82
C ALA A 64 -12.11 -9.23 1.68
N LEU A 65 -11.76 -9.77 0.52
CA LEU A 65 -12.70 -9.91 -0.59
C LEU A 65 -13.59 -11.12 -0.31
N LYS A 66 -14.89 -10.90 -0.14
CA LYS A 66 -15.87 -11.94 0.19
C LYS A 66 -16.48 -12.56 -1.04
N HIS A 67 -16.98 -11.72 -1.92
CA HIS A 67 -17.70 -12.17 -3.10
C HIS A 67 -17.52 -11.19 -4.26
N VAL A 68 -17.45 -11.75 -5.46
CA VAL A 68 -17.45 -10.97 -6.71
C VAL A 68 -18.54 -11.53 -7.61
N ASN A 69 -19.45 -10.67 -8.06
CA ASN A 69 -20.48 -11.03 -9.01
C ASN A 69 -20.13 -10.44 -10.39
N PRO A 70 -19.66 -11.29 -11.33
CA PRO A 70 -19.26 -10.82 -12.66
C PRO A 70 -20.44 -10.31 -13.50
N ALA A 71 -21.65 -10.82 -13.25
CA ALA A 71 -22.83 -10.41 -14.03
C ALA A 71 -23.27 -8.99 -13.69
N THR A 72 -23.21 -8.62 -12.40
CA THR A 72 -23.62 -7.30 -11.92
C THR A 72 -22.46 -6.33 -11.76
N ASN A 73 -21.22 -6.79 -11.96
CA ASN A 73 -19.97 -6.04 -11.69
C ASN A 73 -19.96 -5.48 -10.26
N LEU A 74 -20.34 -6.31 -9.29
CA LEU A 74 -20.32 -5.99 -7.88
C LEU A 74 -19.24 -6.81 -7.18
N ALA A 75 -18.51 -6.16 -6.26
CA ALA A 75 -17.62 -6.83 -5.32
C ALA A 75 -18.06 -6.51 -3.89
N VAL A 76 -18.07 -7.51 -3.03
CA VAL A 76 -18.34 -7.35 -1.60
C VAL A 76 -17.02 -7.48 -0.87
N VAL A 77 -16.63 -6.42 -0.18
CA VAL A 77 -15.39 -6.33 0.60
C VAL A 77 -15.73 -6.15 2.06
N GLN A 78 -15.17 -6.99 2.90
CA GLN A 78 -15.23 -6.84 4.35
C GLN A 78 -14.09 -5.94 4.80
N LEU A 79 -14.42 -4.94 5.60
CA LEU A 79 -13.48 -4.08 6.33
C LEU A 79 -13.49 -4.50 7.79
N ASN A 80 -12.31 -4.69 8.37
CA ASN A 80 -12.16 -4.92 9.80
C ASN A 80 -11.38 -3.75 10.39
N ASN A 81 -11.95 -3.09 11.41
CA ASN A 81 -11.34 -2.02 12.15
C ASN A 81 -10.54 -2.58 13.34
N SER A 82 -9.24 -2.73 13.18
CA SER A 82 -8.34 -3.17 14.26
C SER A 82 -7.79 -2.02 15.12
N TYR A 83 -8.29 -0.79 14.96
CA TYR A 83 -7.97 0.28 15.90
C TYR A 83 -8.60 0.01 17.27
N ASN A 84 -7.94 0.47 18.34
CA ASN A 84 -8.46 0.32 19.69
C ASN A 84 -9.45 1.44 20.08
N PHE A 85 -9.29 2.66 19.50
CA PHE A 85 -10.00 3.85 19.98
C PHE A 85 -10.66 4.68 18.87
N HIS A 86 -10.42 4.36 17.59
CA HIS A 86 -10.86 5.21 16.49
C HIS A 86 -11.87 4.51 15.58
N PRO A 87 -13.09 5.08 15.44
CA PRO A 87 -14.03 4.61 14.41
C PRO A 87 -13.53 5.02 13.01
N LEU A 88 -13.96 4.27 11.98
CA LEU A 88 -13.52 4.53 10.61
C LEU A 88 -14.20 5.73 9.93
N ALA A 89 -15.22 6.36 10.55
CA ALA A 89 -15.94 7.52 10.00
C ALA A 89 -15.03 8.72 9.65
N ARG A 90 -13.86 8.83 10.30
CA ARG A 90 -12.87 9.89 10.03
C ARG A 90 -12.08 9.71 8.74
N TYR A 91 -12.17 8.54 8.12
CA TYR A 91 -11.47 8.20 6.89
C TYR A 91 -12.42 8.19 5.70
N GLU A 92 -11.85 8.20 4.51
CA GLU A 92 -12.52 8.00 3.24
C GLU A 92 -12.01 6.71 2.62
N PHE A 93 -12.90 5.98 1.97
CA PHE A 93 -12.57 4.78 1.23
C PHE A 93 -12.43 5.10 -0.25
N VAL A 94 -11.29 4.80 -0.81
CA VAL A 94 -10.99 5.00 -2.22
C VAL A 94 -10.69 3.65 -2.85
N TYR A 95 -11.29 3.37 -3.99
CA TYR A 95 -10.96 2.19 -4.76
C TYR A 95 -10.75 2.50 -6.23
N ASP A 96 -9.79 1.79 -6.80
CA ASP A 96 -9.45 1.88 -8.21
C ASP A 96 -9.72 0.53 -8.88
N VAL A 97 -10.38 0.58 -10.02
CA VAL A 97 -10.48 -0.57 -10.94
C VAL A 97 -9.35 -0.43 -11.94
N VAL A 98 -8.46 -1.42 -11.96
CA VAL A 98 -7.29 -1.44 -12.83
C VAL A 98 -7.48 -2.53 -13.89
N LEU A 99 -7.31 -2.19 -15.14
CA LEU A 99 -7.43 -3.08 -16.28
C LEU A 99 -6.09 -3.15 -17.03
N ASN A 100 -5.48 -4.32 -17.08
CA ASN A 100 -4.18 -4.53 -17.72
C ASN A 100 -3.12 -3.49 -17.30
N GLY A 101 -3.02 -3.22 -16.01
CA GLY A 101 -2.06 -2.28 -15.43
C GLY A 101 -2.45 -0.79 -15.53
N ARG A 102 -3.61 -0.45 -16.12
CA ARG A 102 -4.09 0.93 -16.25
C ARG A 102 -5.32 1.16 -15.40
N VAL A 103 -5.35 2.27 -14.66
CA VAL A 103 -6.53 2.67 -13.88
C VAL A 103 -7.67 3.03 -14.84
N ALA A 104 -8.71 2.21 -14.85
CA ALA A 104 -9.91 2.40 -15.67
C ALA A 104 -10.93 3.31 -14.99
N ALA A 105 -11.05 3.23 -13.67
CA ALA A 105 -11.93 4.07 -12.88
C ALA A 105 -11.46 4.17 -11.44
N THR A 106 -11.65 5.36 -10.84
CA THR A 106 -11.47 5.62 -9.40
C THR A 106 -12.80 6.03 -8.80
N LYS A 107 -13.13 5.52 -7.63
CA LYS A 107 -14.31 5.91 -6.84
C LYS A 107 -13.95 6.20 -5.40
N ARG A 108 -14.69 7.12 -4.80
CA ARG A 108 -14.59 7.50 -3.40
C ARG A 108 -15.91 7.25 -2.70
N LEU A 109 -15.85 6.69 -1.51
CA LEU A 109 -17.02 6.41 -0.67
C LEU A 109 -16.75 6.92 0.75
N ALA A 110 -17.76 7.50 1.36
CA ALA A 110 -17.72 7.77 2.79
C ALA A 110 -17.74 6.42 3.55
N LEU A 111 -16.81 6.23 4.46
CA LEU A 111 -16.85 5.07 5.33
C LEU A 111 -17.93 5.25 6.40
N PRO A 112 -18.70 4.19 6.70
CA PRO A 112 -19.56 4.16 7.88
C PRO A 112 -18.72 4.23 9.16
N ALA A 113 -19.38 4.51 10.27
CA ALA A 113 -18.73 4.58 11.58
C ALA A 113 -18.51 3.17 12.16
N ILE A 114 -17.64 2.37 11.51
CA ILE A 114 -17.25 1.05 12.01
C ILE A 114 -16.47 1.26 13.30
N ALA A 115 -17.00 0.76 14.41
CA ALA A 115 -16.39 0.91 15.73
C ALA A 115 -15.09 0.09 15.86
N PRO A 116 -14.24 0.41 16.84
CA PRO A 116 -13.04 -0.39 17.12
C PRO A 116 -13.38 -1.87 17.36
N GLY A 117 -12.63 -2.75 16.75
CA GLY A 117 -12.84 -4.20 16.83
C GLY A 117 -13.98 -4.76 15.97
N GLU A 118 -14.78 -3.90 15.35
CA GLU A 118 -15.89 -4.31 14.49
C GLU A 118 -15.48 -4.52 13.03
N GLN A 119 -16.33 -5.25 12.33
CA GLN A 119 -16.18 -5.51 10.90
C GLN A 119 -17.51 -5.23 10.18
N GLN A 120 -17.40 -4.77 8.95
CA GLN A 120 -18.57 -4.46 8.12
C GLN A 120 -18.29 -4.78 6.66
N GLU A 121 -19.29 -5.28 5.96
CA GLU A 121 -19.23 -5.52 4.53
C GLU A 121 -19.71 -4.29 3.76
N ILE A 122 -19.00 -3.99 2.68
CA ILE A 122 -19.31 -2.89 1.77
C ILE A 122 -19.40 -3.44 0.36
N SER A 123 -20.52 -3.11 -0.32
CA SER A 123 -20.71 -3.45 -1.71
C SER A 123 -20.14 -2.36 -2.63
N LEU A 124 -19.24 -2.75 -3.51
CA LEU A 124 -18.55 -1.87 -4.45
C LEU A 124 -19.06 -2.12 -5.87
N LYS A 125 -19.57 -1.08 -6.53
CA LYS A 125 -19.80 -1.13 -7.98
C LYS A 125 -18.47 -0.95 -8.71
N LEU A 126 -18.18 -1.85 -9.63
CA LEU A 126 -16.95 -1.87 -10.40
C LEU A 126 -17.17 -1.24 -11.80
N PRO A 127 -17.17 0.10 -11.91
CA PRO A 127 -17.41 0.76 -13.18
C PRO A 127 -16.29 0.42 -14.16
N LYS A 128 -16.67 0.24 -15.43
CA LYS A 128 -15.76 -0.11 -16.53
C LYS A 128 -15.02 -1.46 -16.36
N ALA A 129 -15.24 -2.20 -15.28
CA ALA A 129 -14.61 -3.51 -15.06
C ALA A 129 -15.06 -4.53 -16.11
N ASN A 130 -16.38 -4.56 -16.40
CA ASN A 130 -17.00 -5.52 -17.33
C ASN A 130 -16.38 -6.93 -17.18
N LEU A 131 -16.49 -7.47 -15.96
CA LEU A 131 -15.74 -8.64 -15.53
C LEU A 131 -15.94 -9.85 -16.45
N GLN A 132 -17.17 -10.12 -16.86
CA GLN A 132 -17.44 -11.24 -17.77
C GLN A 132 -16.69 -11.11 -19.08
N LYS A 133 -16.74 -9.93 -19.72
CA LYS A 133 -16.09 -9.67 -21.00
C LYS A 133 -14.57 -9.70 -20.89
N ASN A 134 -14.03 -9.13 -19.80
CA ASN A 134 -12.58 -9.06 -19.62
C ASN A 134 -12.02 -10.42 -19.22
N SER A 135 -12.70 -11.19 -18.36
CA SER A 135 -12.31 -12.56 -18.06
C SER A 135 -12.31 -13.45 -19.31
N ALA A 136 -13.36 -13.37 -20.13
CA ALA A 136 -13.44 -14.12 -21.39
C ALA A 136 -12.32 -13.76 -22.38
N LYS A 137 -11.78 -12.54 -22.32
CA LYS A 137 -10.65 -12.07 -23.14
C LYS A 137 -9.29 -12.35 -22.52
N GLY A 138 -9.24 -12.93 -21.32
CA GLY A 138 -8.00 -13.15 -20.58
C GLY A 138 -7.32 -11.85 -20.11
N ASN A 139 -8.07 -10.76 -19.95
CA ASN A 139 -7.55 -9.52 -19.42
C ASN A 139 -7.45 -9.58 -17.89
N GLU A 140 -6.39 -8.99 -17.35
CA GLU A 140 -6.22 -8.81 -15.92
C GLU A 140 -7.12 -7.68 -15.42
N VAL A 141 -7.91 -7.95 -14.37
CA VAL A 141 -8.67 -6.93 -13.65
C VAL A 141 -8.28 -6.97 -12.19
N LEU A 142 -7.75 -5.86 -11.69
CA LEU A 142 -7.37 -5.70 -10.29
C LEU A 142 -8.26 -4.66 -9.61
N LEU A 143 -8.52 -4.88 -8.34
CA LEU A 143 -9.22 -3.95 -7.46
C LEU A 143 -8.23 -3.46 -6.40
N ASN A 144 -7.83 -2.20 -6.49
CA ASN A 144 -7.01 -1.55 -5.48
C ASN A 144 -7.89 -0.82 -4.49
N LEU A 145 -7.68 -1.06 -3.22
CA LEU A 145 -8.42 -0.47 -2.11
C LEU A 145 -7.49 0.38 -1.26
N ARG A 146 -7.96 1.55 -0.86
CA ARG A 146 -7.23 2.45 0.03
C ARG A 146 -8.18 3.10 1.04
N VAL A 147 -7.74 3.20 2.28
CA VAL A 147 -8.37 4.03 3.30
C VAL A 147 -7.48 5.24 3.52
N VAL A 148 -8.02 6.44 3.37
CA VAL A 148 -7.27 7.69 3.38
C VAL A 148 -7.87 8.69 4.37
N TYR A 149 -7.05 9.62 4.87
CA TYR A 149 -7.55 10.72 5.68
C TYR A 149 -8.41 11.67 4.85
N LYS A 150 -9.60 12.05 5.39
CA LYS A 150 -10.49 13.07 4.79
C LYS A 150 -9.94 14.49 4.91
N LYS A 151 -9.22 14.78 5.98
CA LYS A 151 -8.72 16.12 6.33
C LYS A 151 -7.24 16.07 6.65
N ASP A 152 -6.57 17.21 6.53
CA ASP A 152 -5.19 17.39 6.97
C ASP A 152 -5.07 17.02 8.45
N GLN A 153 -3.97 16.35 8.77
CA GLN A 153 -3.55 16.03 10.14
C GLN A 153 -2.25 16.80 10.42
N THR A 154 -1.87 16.89 11.68
CA THR A 154 -0.61 17.55 12.09
C THR A 154 0.62 16.94 11.41
N PHE A 155 0.56 15.65 11.09
CA PHE A 155 1.69 14.85 10.57
C PHE A 155 1.54 14.41 9.11
N CYS A 156 0.37 14.61 8.48
CA CYS A 156 0.16 14.26 7.07
C CYS A 156 -1.00 15.04 6.44
N LYS A 157 -0.99 15.13 5.12
CA LYS A 157 -2.05 15.78 4.34
C LYS A 157 -3.26 14.88 4.12
N ALA A 158 -4.41 15.49 3.82
CA ALA A 158 -5.58 14.79 3.34
C ALA A 158 -5.24 13.93 2.11
N GLY A 159 -5.85 12.75 2.01
CA GLY A 159 -5.54 11.77 0.97
C GLY A 159 -4.37 10.84 1.32
N HIS A 160 -3.65 11.05 2.44
CA HIS A 160 -2.64 10.08 2.87
C HIS A 160 -3.28 8.73 3.21
N SER A 161 -2.74 7.67 2.59
CA SER A 161 -3.24 6.30 2.78
C SER A 161 -2.77 5.72 4.11
N VAL A 162 -3.71 5.26 4.93
CA VAL A 162 -3.44 4.57 6.22
C VAL A 162 -3.50 3.05 6.09
N ALA A 163 -4.23 2.55 5.09
CA ALA A 163 -4.31 1.14 4.78
C ALA A 163 -4.59 0.94 3.29
N GLN A 164 -4.08 -0.16 2.74
CA GLN A 164 -4.25 -0.51 1.33
C GLN A 164 -4.29 -2.02 1.14
N ALA A 165 -4.98 -2.44 0.09
CA ALA A 165 -5.01 -3.82 -0.38
C ALA A 165 -5.24 -3.87 -1.88
N GLN A 166 -4.82 -4.96 -2.51
CA GLN A 166 -5.08 -5.26 -3.91
C GLN A 166 -5.67 -6.66 -4.01
N PHE A 167 -6.70 -6.82 -4.82
CA PHE A 167 -7.33 -8.10 -5.12
C PHE A 167 -7.39 -8.31 -6.63
N ALA A 168 -7.01 -9.49 -7.08
CA ALA A 168 -7.24 -9.92 -8.45
C ALA A 168 -8.72 -10.34 -8.61
N LEU A 169 -9.42 -9.73 -9.54
CA LEU A 169 -10.81 -10.06 -9.89
C LEU A 169 -10.87 -10.97 -11.11
N SER A 170 -9.90 -10.87 -12.01
CA SER A 170 -9.61 -11.84 -13.06
C SER A 170 -8.12 -11.85 -13.33
N GLU A 171 -7.59 -13.02 -13.63
CA GLU A 171 -6.18 -13.22 -13.93
C GLU A 171 -5.95 -13.11 -15.43
N ARG A 172 -4.76 -12.64 -15.80
CA ARG A 172 -4.33 -12.59 -17.17
C ARG A 172 -4.08 -14.02 -17.68
N THR A 173 -4.61 -14.34 -18.84
CA THR A 173 -4.28 -15.61 -19.49
C THR A 173 -2.78 -15.63 -19.79
N ALA A 174 -2.12 -16.72 -19.39
CA ALA A 174 -0.70 -16.90 -19.70
C ALA A 174 -0.46 -16.79 -21.20
N LEU A 175 0.53 -16.02 -21.59
CA LEU A 175 0.96 -15.98 -22.99
C LEU A 175 1.47 -17.38 -23.35
N PRO A 176 1.16 -17.89 -24.57
CA PRO A 176 1.73 -19.15 -25.01
C PRO A 176 3.26 -19.05 -24.96
N ALA A 177 3.90 -20.10 -24.47
CA ALA A 177 5.35 -20.16 -24.44
C ALA A 177 5.89 -19.90 -25.86
N ILE A 178 6.76 -18.91 -26.00
CA ILE A 178 7.46 -18.68 -27.24
C ILE A 178 8.37 -19.90 -27.45
N ALA A 179 8.00 -20.76 -28.37
CA ALA A 179 8.88 -21.84 -28.81
C ALA A 179 10.09 -21.20 -29.46
N GLY A 180 11.14 -20.96 -28.68
CA GLY A 180 12.42 -20.53 -29.20
C GLY A 180 12.98 -21.64 -30.08
N LYS A 181 12.99 -21.48 -31.40
CA LYS A 181 13.91 -22.23 -32.26
C LYS A 181 15.31 -21.74 -31.88
N GLY A 182 15.96 -22.50 -31.05
CA GLY A 182 17.39 -22.34 -30.82
C GLY A 182 18.09 -22.80 -32.08
N ASP A 183 18.42 -21.87 -33.00
CA ASP A 183 19.44 -22.10 -34.00
C ASP A 183 20.79 -22.03 -33.28
N ASN A 184 21.20 -23.16 -32.73
CA ASN A 184 22.61 -23.38 -32.42
C ASN A 184 23.35 -23.60 -33.74
N LYS A 185 23.99 -22.55 -34.22
CA LYS A 185 25.14 -22.67 -35.15
C LYS A 185 26.40 -22.31 -34.38
#